data_27296dd7c70f23dbf3beaeffab8345b9
#
_entry.id   27296dd7c70f23dbf3beaeffab8345b9
#
_cell.length_a   1.000
_cell.length_b   1.000
_cell.length_c   1.000
_cell.angle_alpha   90.00
_cell.angle_beta   90.00
_cell.angle_gamma   90.00
#
_symmetry.space_group_name_H-M   'P 1'
#
loop_
_entity.id
_entity.type
_entity.pdbx_description
1 polymer ?
#
loop_
_entity_poly.entity_id
_entity_poly.type
_entity_poly.pdbx_seq_one_letter_code
_entity_poly.pdbx_strand_id
1 'polypeptide(L)'
;PMDEFVCRQALFPDAIQSLHYHDAFELGYCYSGTGLFLIDGEIVPFREGAAVMIYRGQLHKAQSTSREWSEWVFLSADLPLMLSDIDPGRLGGLLEPPDGFSPSDCLLTQQKDPVLPSLIRTIIDELDRKEEGYRSSVCGLLWAALSRHHRLMRRHCTGTTGDPEPLLEIGPAISYLSSHFTEDVRIPALAELCHLSEATLRRRFRERLGLSPQDYLHRLRIHDAAMRLMASSCSVSEAAYEAGYNTLSCFSRQFRQLYGTSPTVWREENREAATSNAGGKTL
;
A
#
# COMPACT_ATOMS: atom_id res chain seq x y z
N PRO A 1 -15.58 -11.15 13.34
CA PRO A 1 -16.09 -10.69 12.08
C PRO A 1 -15.01 -10.68 11.01
N MET A 2 -14.86 -11.81 10.29
CA MET A 2 -13.97 -11.93 9.13
C MET A 2 -14.49 -11.19 7.89
N ASP A 3 -15.75 -10.76 7.91
CA ASP A 3 -16.46 -10.29 6.72
C ASP A 3 -16.29 -8.79 6.44
N GLU A 4 -15.65 -8.05 7.34
CA GLU A 4 -15.54 -6.59 7.24
C GLU A 4 -14.23 -6.11 6.58
N PHE A 5 -13.33 -7.02 6.21
CA PHE A 5 -11.96 -6.67 5.82
C PHE A 5 -11.55 -7.02 4.38
N VAL A 6 -12.50 -7.42 3.52
CA VAL A 6 -12.20 -7.65 2.10
C VAL A 6 -12.48 -6.38 1.30
N CYS A 7 -11.43 -5.77 0.76
CA CYS A 7 -11.53 -4.58 -0.07
C CYS A 7 -11.13 -4.91 -1.51
N ARG A 8 -12.03 -4.69 -2.48
CA ARG A 8 -11.74 -4.77 -3.92
C ARG A 8 -11.36 -3.39 -4.43
N GLN A 9 -10.22 -3.28 -5.04
CA GLN A 9 -9.71 -2.00 -5.53
C GLN A 9 -9.29 -2.09 -6.99
N ALA A 10 -9.87 -1.21 -7.83
CA ALA A 10 -9.33 -0.90 -9.14
C ALA A 10 -8.32 0.25 -8.98
N LEU A 11 -7.06 -0.02 -9.27
CA LEU A 11 -6.01 1.00 -9.22
C LEU A 11 -5.87 1.63 -10.60
N PHE A 12 -6.24 2.89 -10.71
CA PHE A 12 -6.06 3.67 -11.93
C PHE A 12 -4.64 4.24 -12.01
N PRO A 13 -4.06 4.41 -13.22
CA PRO A 13 -2.71 4.95 -13.38
C PRO A 13 -2.50 6.31 -12.72
N ASP A 14 -3.53 7.17 -12.74
CA ASP A 14 -3.48 8.54 -12.21
C ASP A 14 -3.94 8.64 -10.75
N ALA A 15 -4.61 7.61 -10.22
CA ALA A 15 -5.03 7.55 -8.83
C ALA A 15 -3.88 7.06 -7.97
N ILE A 16 -3.08 7.98 -7.45
CA ILE A 16 -2.14 7.64 -6.38
C ILE A 16 -2.96 7.41 -5.13
N GLN A 17 -3.11 6.14 -4.74
CA GLN A 17 -3.51 5.84 -3.39
C GLN A 17 -2.45 6.38 -2.43
N SER A 18 -2.84 6.79 -1.25
CA SER A 18 -1.88 7.20 -0.24
C SER A 18 -0.95 6.05 0.10
N LEU A 19 0.29 6.37 0.23
CA LEU A 19 1.19 5.55 0.99
C LEU A 19 0.64 5.50 2.42
N HIS A 20 0.33 4.32 2.90
CA HIS A 20 -0.32 4.13 4.19
C HIS A 20 0.29 2.94 4.93
N TYR A 21 0.06 2.90 6.20
CA TYR A 21 0.30 1.74 7.05
C TYR A 21 -0.95 1.50 7.91
N HIS A 22 -1.12 0.30 8.36
CA HIS A 22 -2.18 -0.07 9.29
C HIS A 22 -1.70 -1.09 10.32
N ASP A 23 -2.44 -1.20 11.40
CA ASP A 23 -2.15 -2.10 12.51
C ASP A 23 -2.79 -3.49 12.31
N ALA A 24 -2.84 -3.92 11.06
CA ALA A 24 -3.33 -5.23 10.66
C ALA A 24 -2.36 -5.87 9.67
N PHE A 25 -2.35 -7.18 9.63
CA PHE A 25 -1.68 -7.92 8.57
C PHE A 25 -2.54 -7.85 7.30
N GLU A 26 -1.92 -7.61 6.14
CA GLU A 26 -2.65 -7.52 4.89
C GLU A 26 -2.16 -8.55 3.86
N LEU A 27 -3.11 -9.16 3.19
CA LEU A 27 -2.90 -9.99 2.01
C LEU A 27 -3.51 -9.30 0.80
N GLY A 28 -2.81 -9.35 -0.33
CA GLY A 28 -3.35 -8.85 -1.59
C GLY A 28 -3.10 -9.81 -2.73
N TYR A 29 -4.01 -9.81 -3.72
CA TYR A 29 -3.83 -10.56 -4.97
C TYR A 29 -4.20 -9.67 -6.17
N CYS A 30 -3.33 -9.67 -7.17
CA CYS A 30 -3.49 -8.94 -8.43
C CYS A 30 -4.22 -9.80 -9.45
N TYR A 31 -5.47 -9.43 -9.78
CA TYR A 31 -6.28 -10.16 -10.76
C TYR A 31 -5.97 -9.75 -12.19
N SER A 32 -5.56 -8.51 -12.41
CA SER A 32 -5.19 -8.02 -13.74
C SER A 32 -4.26 -6.82 -13.68
N GLY A 33 -3.56 -6.53 -14.77
CA GLY A 33 -2.73 -5.35 -14.94
C GLY A 33 -1.32 -5.47 -14.43
N THR A 34 -0.60 -4.35 -14.52
CA THR A 34 0.81 -4.21 -14.13
C THR A 34 1.06 -2.91 -13.37
N GLY A 35 2.09 -2.89 -12.56
CA GLY A 35 2.40 -1.68 -11.79
C GLY A 35 3.63 -1.83 -10.92
N LEU A 36 3.71 -0.92 -9.95
CA LEU A 36 4.76 -0.87 -8.95
C LEU A 36 4.14 -0.98 -7.55
N PHE A 37 4.69 -1.84 -6.73
CA PHE A 37 4.39 -1.90 -5.32
C PHE A 37 5.52 -1.21 -4.55
N LEU A 38 5.19 -0.22 -3.76
CA LEU A 38 6.11 0.45 -2.85
C LEU A 38 5.89 -0.13 -1.45
N ILE A 39 6.94 -0.64 -0.83
CA ILE A 39 6.90 -1.23 0.51
C ILE A 39 8.14 -0.75 1.26
N ASP A 40 7.97 -0.03 2.38
CA ASP A 40 9.05 0.51 3.22
C ASP A 40 10.19 1.19 2.43
N GLY A 41 9.85 1.88 1.35
CA GLY A 41 10.80 2.60 0.50
C GLY A 41 11.40 1.77 -0.64
N GLU A 42 11.20 0.46 -0.68
CA GLU A 42 11.53 -0.37 -1.84
C GLU A 42 10.40 -0.37 -2.86
N ILE A 43 10.76 -0.32 -4.14
CA ILE A 43 9.81 -0.37 -5.25
C ILE A 43 9.99 -1.69 -5.99
N VAL A 44 8.92 -2.47 -6.03
CA VAL A 44 8.93 -3.81 -6.65
C VAL A 44 7.87 -3.85 -7.76
N PRO A 45 8.26 -4.20 -9.00
CA PRO A 45 7.29 -4.32 -10.08
C PRO A 45 6.38 -5.54 -9.87
N PHE A 46 5.08 -5.32 -10.10
CA PHE A 46 4.10 -6.40 -10.08
C PHE A 46 3.40 -6.56 -11.43
N ARG A 47 2.79 -7.71 -11.62
CA ARG A 47 1.92 -8.06 -12.75
C ARG A 47 0.78 -8.94 -12.27
N GLU A 48 -0.17 -9.18 -13.14
CA GLU A 48 -1.23 -10.17 -12.95
C GLU A 48 -0.68 -11.48 -12.35
N GLY A 49 -1.40 -12.03 -11.38
CA GLY A 49 -1.03 -13.24 -10.65
C GLY A 49 0.00 -13.00 -9.53
N ALA A 50 0.45 -11.77 -9.31
CA ALA A 50 1.25 -11.45 -8.13
C ALA A 50 0.34 -11.38 -6.88
N ALA A 51 0.92 -11.72 -5.73
CA ALA A 51 0.29 -11.53 -4.43
C ALA A 51 1.21 -10.75 -3.50
N VAL A 52 0.68 -10.24 -2.42
CA VAL A 52 1.44 -9.49 -1.42
C VAL A 52 1.04 -9.93 -0.01
N MET A 53 2.03 -9.95 0.87
CA MET A 53 1.87 -10.16 2.31
C MET A 53 2.54 -9.01 3.04
N ILE A 54 1.76 -8.10 3.61
CA ILE A 54 2.22 -6.89 4.31
C ILE A 54 2.09 -7.10 5.81
N TYR A 55 3.19 -6.89 6.52
CA TYR A 55 3.21 -6.97 7.97
C TYR A 55 2.70 -5.68 8.61
N ARG A 56 2.30 -5.78 9.88
CA ARG A 56 1.83 -4.63 10.67
C ARG A 56 2.85 -3.48 10.64
N GLY A 57 2.34 -2.28 10.42
CA GLY A 57 3.17 -1.07 10.43
C GLY A 57 4.04 -0.86 9.20
N GLN A 58 4.08 -1.80 8.24
CA GLN A 58 4.81 -1.60 6.99
C GLN A 58 4.13 -0.54 6.12
N LEU A 59 4.93 0.44 5.73
CA LEU A 59 4.48 1.49 4.84
C LEU A 59 4.40 0.97 3.41
N HIS A 60 3.21 0.96 2.82
CA HIS A 60 3.03 0.34 1.51
C HIS A 60 2.03 1.05 0.62
N LYS A 61 2.13 0.76 -0.68
CA LYS A 61 1.26 1.27 -1.73
C LYS A 61 1.42 0.49 -3.01
N ALA A 62 0.31 0.15 -3.67
CA ALA A 62 0.30 -0.31 -5.05
C ALA A 62 -0.05 0.85 -5.99
N GLN A 63 0.59 0.90 -7.14
CA GLN A 63 0.31 1.89 -8.20
C GLN A 63 0.41 1.24 -9.56
N SER A 64 -0.64 1.39 -10.37
CA SER A 64 -0.63 0.93 -11.77
C SER A 64 0.35 1.74 -12.62
N THR A 65 0.84 1.15 -13.71
CA THR A 65 1.64 1.88 -14.70
C THR A 65 0.76 2.87 -15.48
N SER A 66 1.37 3.89 -16.09
CA SER A 66 0.69 5.00 -16.76
C SER A 66 -0.20 4.61 -17.97
N ARG A 67 -0.25 3.35 -18.36
CA ARG A 67 -0.99 2.87 -19.53
C ARG A 67 -2.03 1.81 -19.24
N GLU A 68 -1.99 1.17 -18.07
CA GLU A 68 -2.86 0.06 -17.69
C GLU A 68 -3.32 0.24 -16.25
N TRP A 69 -4.60 0.03 -16.02
CA TRP A 69 -5.14 -0.10 -14.67
C TRP A 69 -4.85 -1.51 -14.14
N SER A 70 -4.78 -1.66 -12.83
CA SER A 70 -4.66 -2.98 -12.19
C SER A 70 -5.81 -3.21 -11.22
N GLU A 71 -6.25 -4.46 -11.13
CA GLU A 71 -7.31 -4.88 -10.24
C GLU A 71 -6.71 -5.72 -9.11
N TRP A 72 -6.94 -5.28 -7.89
CA TRP A 72 -6.49 -5.95 -6.68
C TRP A 72 -7.64 -6.26 -5.74
N VAL A 73 -7.51 -7.34 -5.01
CA VAL A 73 -8.30 -7.61 -3.83
C VAL A 73 -7.36 -7.65 -2.65
N PHE A 74 -7.65 -6.85 -1.64
CA PHE A 74 -6.92 -6.81 -0.38
C PHE A 74 -7.78 -7.34 0.77
N LEU A 75 -7.14 -8.06 1.68
CA LEU A 75 -7.73 -8.63 2.87
C LEU A 75 -6.89 -8.21 4.07
N SER A 76 -7.47 -7.43 4.98
CA SER A 76 -6.88 -7.16 6.29
C SER A 76 -7.26 -8.27 7.27
N ALA A 77 -6.30 -8.82 7.98
CA ALA A 77 -6.48 -9.95 8.88
C ALA A 77 -5.92 -9.65 10.29
N ASP A 78 -6.75 -9.89 11.31
CA ASP A 78 -6.29 -9.99 12.70
C ASP A 78 -5.80 -11.43 12.94
N LEU A 79 -4.53 -11.68 12.61
CA LEU A 79 -3.94 -13.02 12.70
C LEU A 79 -3.98 -13.60 14.12
N PRO A 80 -3.68 -12.85 15.20
CA PRO A 80 -3.84 -13.34 16.57
C PRO A 80 -5.23 -13.85 16.85
N LEU A 81 -6.27 -13.11 16.44
CA LEU A 81 -7.66 -13.53 16.64
C LEU A 81 -8.03 -14.77 15.80
N MET A 82 -7.54 -14.81 14.55
CA MET A 82 -7.92 -15.87 13.59
C MET A 82 -7.17 -17.19 13.82
N LEU A 83 -5.96 -17.16 14.34
CA LEU A 83 -5.06 -18.30 14.39
C LEU A 83 -4.67 -18.73 15.80
N SER A 84 -5.23 -18.11 16.85
CA SER A 84 -4.90 -18.38 18.25
C SER A 84 -5.02 -19.87 18.63
N ASP A 85 -5.97 -20.57 18.03
CA ASP A 85 -6.29 -21.96 18.35
C ASP A 85 -5.43 -22.99 17.60
N ILE A 86 -4.65 -22.55 16.59
CA ILE A 86 -3.88 -23.50 15.75
C ILE A 86 -2.55 -23.85 16.41
N ASP A 87 -1.69 -22.88 16.68
CA ASP A 87 -0.39 -23.08 17.35
C ASP A 87 0.07 -21.76 17.97
N PRO A 88 -0.42 -21.41 19.17
CA PRO A 88 -0.09 -20.13 19.81
C PRO A 88 1.41 -19.94 20.04
N GLY A 89 2.15 -21.00 20.27
CA GLY A 89 3.58 -20.96 20.54
C GLY A 89 4.41 -20.57 19.30
N ARG A 90 3.92 -20.85 18.11
CA ARG A 90 4.60 -20.50 16.85
C ARG A 90 4.07 -19.23 16.20
N LEU A 91 2.84 -18.87 16.50
CA LEU A 91 2.18 -17.73 15.86
C LEU A 91 3.01 -16.45 16.04
N GLY A 92 3.48 -16.15 17.26
CA GLY A 92 4.27 -14.96 17.53
C GLY A 92 5.50 -14.79 16.62
N GLY A 93 6.20 -15.88 16.31
CA GLY A 93 7.34 -15.88 15.41
C GLY A 93 7.00 -15.77 13.92
N LEU A 94 5.72 -15.85 13.55
CA LEU A 94 5.25 -15.70 12.17
C LEU A 94 4.60 -14.33 11.92
N LEU A 95 4.31 -13.57 12.98
CA LEU A 95 3.67 -12.25 12.90
C LEU A 95 4.68 -11.14 12.57
N GLU A 96 5.94 -11.41 12.78
CA GLU A 96 7.03 -10.47 12.49
C GLU A 96 7.91 -11.01 11.36
N PRO A 97 8.44 -10.14 10.50
CA PRO A 97 9.38 -10.57 9.49
C PRO A 97 10.66 -11.12 10.16
N PRO A 98 11.28 -12.17 9.60
CA PRO A 98 12.54 -12.70 10.14
C PRO A 98 13.70 -11.71 9.92
N ASP A 99 14.77 -11.87 10.73
CA ASP A 99 16.01 -11.11 10.55
C ASP A 99 16.55 -11.25 9.12
N GLY A 100 16.95 -10.12 8.53
CA GLY A 100 17.45 -10.06 7.15
C GLY A 100 16.35 -10.06 6.07
N PHE A 101 15.09 -9.87 6.48
CA PHE A 101 13.96 -9.65 5.57
C PHE A 101 14.17 -8.38 4.74
N SER A 102 13.84 -8.45 3.44
CA SER A 102 13.74 -7.29 2.55
C SER A 102 12.27 -6.97 2.28
N PRO A 103 11.88 -5.67 2.26
CA PRO A 103 10.52 -5.28 1.89
C PRO A 103 10.03 -5.88 0.56
N SER A 104 10.93 -6.11 -0.39
CA SER A 104 10.63 -6.80 -1.65
C SER A 104 10.19 -8.26 -1.49
N ASP A 105 10.45 -8.89 -0.35
CA ASP A 105 9.98 -10.25 -0.05
C ASP A 105 8.48 -10.30 0.24
N CYS A 106 7.87 -9.17 0.56
CA CYS A 106 6.42 -9.06 0.67
C CYS A 106 5.72 -9.37 -0.66
N LEU A 107 6.34 -9.03 -1.80
CA LEU A 107 5.77 -9.30 -3.11
C LEU A 107 6.08 -10.73 -3.57
N LEU A 108 5.06 -11.50 -3.74
CA LEU A 108 5.05 -12.92 -4.07
C LEU A 108 4.68 -13.08 -5.54
N THR A 109 5.58 -13.67 -6.30
CA THR A 109 5.36 -13.98 -7.72
C THR A 109 5.44 -15.47 -7.95
N GLN A 110 4.84 -15.97 -9.03
CA GLN A 110 4.97 -17.37 -9.41
C GLN A 110 6.42 -17.82 -9.63
N GLN A 111 7.31 -16.89 -9.96
CA GLN A 111 8.75 -17.17 -10.12
C GLN A 111 9.46 -17.37 -8.77
N LYS A 112 9.10 -16.56 -7.76
CA LYS A 112 9.65 -16.69 -6.39
C LYS A 112 9.08 -17.93 -5.69
N ASP A 113 7.77 -18.12 -5.77
CA ASP A 113 7.06 -19.26 -5.19
C ASP A 113 5.69 -19.43 -5.86
N PRO A 114 5.46 -20.51 -6.62
CA PRO A 114 4.20 -20.71 -7.35
C PRO A 114 3.00 -21.00 -6.43
N VAL A 115 3.25 -21.43 -5.19
CA VAL A 115 2.21 -21.84 -4.26
C VAL A 115 1.61 -20.67 -3.49
N LEU A 116 2.44 -19.71 -3.07
CA LEU A 116 1.98 -18.59 -2.22
C LEU A 116 0.90 -17.73 -2.88
N PRO A 117 1.06 -17.26 -4.14
CA PRO A 117 -0.02 -16.51 -4.80
C PRO A 117 -1.31 -17.32 -4.94
N SER A 118 -1.20 -18.63 -5.20
CA SER A 118 -2.35 -19.52 -5.30
C SER A 118 -3.08 -19.69 -3.97
N LEU A 119 -2.37 -19.81 -2.85
CA LEU A 119 -2.96 -19.88 -1.51
C LEU A 119 -3.71 -18.58 -1.18
N ILE A 120 -3.13 -17.43 -1.46
CA ILE A 120 -3.77 -16.12 -1.20
C ILE A 120 -5.03 -15.98 -2.05
N ARG A 121 -4.98 -16.34 -3.32
CA ARG A 121 -6.17 -16.35 -4.18
C ARG A 121 -7.26 -17.28 -3.62
N THR A 122 -6.90 -18.49 -3.18
CA THR A 122 -7.86 -19.43 -2.61
C THR A 122 -8.51 -18.88 -1.34
N ILE A 123 -7.74 -18.18 -0.47
CA ILE A 123 -8.30 -17.50 0.71
C ILE A 123 -9.37 -16.48 0.32
N ILE A 124 -9.11 -15.68 -0.72
CA ILE A 124 -10.08 -14.70 -1.23
C ILE A 124 -11.32 -15.41 -1.80
N ASP A 125 -11.13 -16.46 -2.58
CA ASP A 125 -12.22 -17.24 -3.16
C ASP A 125 -13.12 -17.89 -2.08
N GLU A 126 -12.54 -18.41 -1.00
CA GLU A 126 -13.28 -18.94 0.18
C GLU A 126 -14.11 -17.86 0.89
N LEU A 127 -13.52 -16.67 1.05
CA LEU A 127 -14.21 -15.52 1.66
C LEU A 127 -15.33 -14.94 0.79
N ASP A 128 -15.22 -15.08 -0.52
CA ASP A 128 -16.27 -14.65 -1.47
C ASP A 128 -17.43 -15.65 -1.47
N ARG A 129 -17.16 -16.97 -1.49
CA ARG A 129 -18.18 -18.02 -1.59
C ARG A 129 -18.89 -18.29 -0.26
N LYS A 130 -18.16 -18.23 0.85
CA LYS A 130 -18.66 -18.47 2.21
C LYS A 130 -19.41 -19.78 2.35
N GLU A 131 -18.91 -20.84 1.69
CA GLU A 131 -19.49 -22.18 1.81
C GLU A 131 -19.32 -22.74 3.23
N GLU A 132 -20.00 -23.83 3.54
CA GLU A 132 -19.91 -24.45 4.88
C GLU A 132 -18.45 -24.80 5.21
N GLY A 133 -17.97 -24.36 6.39
CA GLY A 133 -16.60 -24.59 6.84
C GLY A 133 -15.55 -23.58 6.32
N TYR A 134 -15.94 -22.59 5.51
CA TYR A 134 -14.99 -21.62 4.91
C TYR A 134 -14.04 -20.95 5.94
N ARG A 135 -14.53 -20.70 7.17
CA ARG A 135 -13.69 -20.09 8.22
C ARG A 135 -12.50 -20.97 8.60
N SER A 136 -12.76 -22.26 8.76
CA SER A 136 -11.70 -23.24 9.05
C SER A 136 -10.74 -23.40 7.88
N SER A 137 -11.26 -23.41 6.64
CA SER A 137 -10.46 -23.40 5.41
C SER A 137 -9.55 -22.18 5.35
N VAL A 138 -10.10 -20.99 5.57
CA VAL A 138 -9.35 -19.71 5.58
C VAL A 138 -8.26 -19.73 6.65
N CYS A 139 -8.55 -20.15 7.88
CA CYS A 139 -7.54 -20.25 8.94
C CYS A 139 -6.41 -21.22 8.59
N GLY A 140 -6.74 -22.38 8.05
CA GLY A 140 -5.74 -23.36 7.60
C GLY A 140 -4.87 -22.87 6.45
N LEU A 141 -5.47 -22.21 5.47
CA LEU A 141 -4.77 -21.60 4.32
C LEU A 141 -3.87 -20.44 4.76
N LEU A 142 -4.34 -19.58 5.66
CA LEU A 142 -3.54 -18.48 6.25
C LEU A 142 -2.32 -19.04 6.98
N TRP A 143 -2.51 -20.06 7.82
CA TRP A 143 -1.41 -20.72 8.53
C TRP A 143 -0.38 -21.30 7.55
N ALA A 144 -0.84 -22.00 6.51
CA ALA A 144 0.01 -22.57 5.48
C ALA A 144 0.79 -21.46 4.72
N ALA A 145 0.13 -20.37 4.34
CA ALA A 145 0.73 -19.26 3.65
C ALA A 145 1.81 -18.57 4.50
N LEU A 146 1.49 -18.22 5.76
CA LEU A 146 2.45 -17.60 6.70
C LEU A 146 3.67 -18.50 6.94
N SER A 147 3.43 -19.78 7.25
CA SER A 147 4.52 -20.73 7.51
C SER A 147 5.42 -20.92 6.27
N ARG A 148 4.83 -20.94 5.08
CA ARG A 148 5.58 -21.06 3.83
C ARG A 148 6.36 -19.79 3.52
N HIS A 149 5.74 -18.63 3.64
CA HIS A 149 6.38 -17.34 3.41
C HIS A 149 7.58 -17.14 4.35
N HIS A 150 7.39 -17.40 5.64
CA HIS A 150 8.46 -17.31 6.62
C HIS A 150 9.65 -18.26 6.30
N ARG A 151 9.38 -19.49 5.84
CA ARG A 151 10.44 -20.40 5.41
C ARG A 151 11.15 -19.92 4.14
N LEU A 152 10.44 -19.29 3.21
CA LEU A 152 11.01 -18.72 1.99
C LEU A 152 11.96 -17.58 2.35
N MET A 153 11.55 -16.65 3.18
CA MET A 153 12.36 -15.51 3.62
C MET A 153 13.64 -15.97 4.33
N ARG A 154 13.54 -16.92 5.25
CA ARG A 154 14.73 -17.46 5.94
C ARG A 154 15.76 -18.11 5.01
N ARG A 155 15.35 -18.60 3.85
CA ARG A 155 16.27 -19.13 2.83
C ARG A 155 17.01 -18.03 2.07
N HIS A 156 16.34 -16.90 1.82
CA HIS A 156 16.96 -15.76 1.16
C HIS A 156 18.00 -15.07 2.04
N CYS A 157 17.84 -15.06 3.35
CA CYS A 157 18.82 -14.49 4.29
C CYS A 157 20.17 -15.24 4.29
N THR A 158 20.26 -16.42 3.70
CA THR A 158 21.50 -17.22 3.63
C THR A 158 22.23 -17.14 2.28
N GLY A 159 21.70 -16.37 1.30
CA GLY A 159 22.24 -16.37 -0.06
C GLY A 159 22.13 -15.02 -0.78
N THR A 160 23.28 -14.48 -1.10
CA THR A 160 23.60 -13.49 -2.14
C THR A 160 23.24 -12.04 -1.91
N THR A 161 24.29 -11.26 -1.72
CA THR A 161 24.44 -9.86 -2.16
C THR A 161 24.26 -9.79 -3.69
N GLY A 162 23.04 -9.58 -4.15
CA GLY A 162 22.78 -9.12 -5.52
C GLY A 162 23.13 -7.63 -5.62
N ASP A 163 23.68 -7.20 -6.76
CA ASP A 163 23.89 -5.77 -7.02
C ASP A 163 22.58 -5.01 -6.82
N PRO A 164 22.59 -3.87 -6.12
CA PRO A 164 21.38 -3.09 -5.87
C PRO A 164 20.78 -2.63 -7.20
N GLU A 165 19.54 -3.05 -7.45
CA GLU A 165 18.80 -2.59 -8.62
C GLU A 165 18.69 -1.04 -8.60
N PRO A 166 18.78 -0.37 -9.76
CA PRO A 166 18.83 1.12 -9.84
C PRO A 166 17.63 1.87 -9.22
N LEU A 167 16.63 1.16 -8.74
CA LEU A 167 15.47 1.70 -8.01
C LEU A 167 15.80 2.04 -6.55
N LEU A 168 16.77 1.38 -5.95
CA LEU A 168 17.24 1.63 -4.58
C LEU A 168 17.85 3.04 -4.42
N GLU A 169 18.29 3.67 -5.53
CA GLU A 169 18.91 5.00 -5.47
C GLU A 169 17.97 6.09 -4.92
N ILE A 170 16.65 5.99 -5.12
CA ILE A 170 15.66 6.98 -4.64
C ILE A 170 14.81 6.48 -3.46
N GLY A 171 14.99 5.23 -3.06
CA GLY A 171 14.28 4.61 -1.95
C GLY A 171 14.35 5.42 -0.65
N PRO A 172 15.55 5.89 -0.20
CA PRO A 172 15.67 6.71 1.00
C PRO A 172 14.85 8.01 0.93
N ALA A 173 14.81 8.67 -0.25
CA ALA A 173 14.01 9.88 -0.43
C ALA A 173 12.51 9.59 -0.38
N ILE A 174 12.06 8.47 -0.95
CA ILE A 174 10.66 8.05 -0.92
C ILE A 174 10.24 7.72 0.51
N SER A 175 11.03 6.94 1.23
CA SER A 175 10.79 6.61 2.65
C SER A 175 10.71 7.87 3.51
N TYR A 176 11.66 8.79 3.36
CA TYR A 176 11.64 10.06 4.07
C TYR A 176 10.40 10.89 3.76
N LEU A 177 10.06 11.05 2.48
CA LEU A 177 8.86 11.77 2.05
C LEU A 177 7.59 11.18 2.67
N SER A 178 7.51 9.88 2.75
CA SER A 178 6.35 9.16 3.27
C SER A 178 6.11 9.37 4.76
N SER A 179 7.20 9.48 5.54
CA SER A 179 7.10 9.67 7.00
C SER A 179 7.11 11.13 7.43
N HIS A 180 7.57 12.08 6.56
CA HIS A 180 7.77 13.48 6.91
C HIS A 180 7.03 14.45 5.97
N PHE A 181 6.03 13.97 5.21
CA PHE A 181 5.34 14.80 4.21
C PHE A 181 4.62 16.03 4.80
N THR A 182 4.24 15.99 6.07
CA THR A 182 3.63 17.14 6.76
C THR A 182 4.63 18.22 7.14
N GLU A 183 5.93 17.91 7.15
CA GLU A 183 7.00 18.80 7.55
C GLU A 183 7.53 19.65 6.38
N ASP A 184 8.43 20.61 6.67
CA ASP A 184 9.12 21.39 5.63
C ASP A 184 10.22 20.57 4.96
N VAL A 185 9.85 19.81 3.93
CA VAL A 185 10.77 18.95 3.20
C VAL A 185 11.49 19.74 2.09
N ARG A 186 12.82 19.73 2.15
CA ARG A 186 13.69 20.38 1.15
C ARG A 186 14.29 19.34 0.20
N ILE A 187 14.16 19.59 -1.11
CA ILE A 187 14.68 18.68 -2.14
C ILE A 187 16.19 18.44 -2.05
N PRO A 188 17.05 19.45 -1.73
CA PRO A 188 18.47 19.20 -1.49
C PRO A 188 18.73 18.14 -0.42
N ALA A 189 18.00 18.17 0.71
CA ALA A 189 18.14 17.18 1.77
C ALA A 189 17.76 15.75 1.31
N LEU A 190 16.75 15.63 0.45
CA LEU A 190 16.40 14.33 -0.15
C LEU A 190 17.52 13.81 -1.08
N ALA A 191 18.16 14.71 -1.81
CA ALA A 191 19.27 14.33 -2.68
C ALA A 191 20.49 13.87 -1.86
N GLU A 192 20.79 14.52 -0.75
CA GLU A 192 21.83 14.10 0.19
C GLU A 192 21.55 12.72 0.79
N LEU A 193 20.30 12.45 1.21
CA LEU A 193 19.88 11.13 1.72
C LEU A 193 20.11 10.01 0.69
N CYS A 194 19.97 10.32 -0.58
CA CYS A 194 20.17 9.37 -1.67
C CYS A 194 21.62 9.35 -2.20
N HIS A 195 22.52 10.15 -1.66
CA HIS A 195 23.88 10.36 -2.20
C HIS A 195 23.89 10.79 -3.68
N LEU A 196 22.88 11.58 -4.09
CA LEU A 196 22.70 12.06 -5.46
C LEU A 196 22.78 13.58 -5.53
N SER A 197 23.05 14.11 -6.73
CA SER A 197 22.77 15.51 -7.01
C SER A 197 21.27 15.75 -7.15
N GLU A 198 20.77 16.96 -6.87
CA GLU A 198 19.34 17.29 -7.07
C GLU A 198 18.87 17.01 -8.50
N ALA A 199 19.70 17.33 -9.50
CA ALA A 199 19.38 17.07 -10.90
C ALA A 199 19.20 15.58 -11.17
N THR A 200 20.07 14.73 -10.61
CA THR A 200 19.99 13.28 -10.72
C THR A 200 18.76 12.74 -10.01
N LEU A 201 18.49 13.20 -8.77
CA LEU A 201 17.30 12.82 -8.03
C LEU A 201 16.01 13.12 -8.82
N ARG A 202 15.88 14.37 -9.34
CA ARG A 202 14.72 14.79 -10.15
C ARG A 202 14.57 13.96 -11.41
N ARG A 203 15.66 13.64 -12.08
CA ARG A 203 15.66 12.78 -13.27
C ARG A 203 15.21 11.37 -12.90
N ARG A 204 15.77 10.75 -11.86
CA ARG A 204 15.40 9.41 -11.39
C ARG A 204 13.93 9.31 -10.96
N PHE A 205 13.43 10.30 -10.23
CA PHE A 205 12.00 10.36 -9.87
C PHE A 205 11.11 10.36 -11.12
N ARG A 206 11.44 11.17 -12.13
CA ARG A 206 10.66 11.21 -13.39
C ARG A 206 10.75 9.92 -14.18
N GLU A 207 11.95 9.35 -14.30
CA GLU A 207 12.16 8.08 -15.00
C GLU A 207 11.40 6.90 -14.35
N ARG A 208 11.34 6.88 -13.02
CA ARG A 208 10.80 5.75 -12.26
C ARG A 208 9.33 5.92 -11.85
N LEU A 209 8.94 7.11 -11.44
CA LEU A 209 7.61 7.40 -10.91
C LEU A 209 6.76 8.29 -11.83
N GLY A 210 7.32 8.77 -12.93
CA GLY A 210 6.65 9.73 -13.81
C GLY A 210 6.47 11.12 -13.20
N LEU A 211 7.03 11.38 -12.02
CA LEU A 211 6.81 12.58 -11.21
C LEU A 211 8.12 13.21 -10.78
N SER A 212 8.10 14.50 -10.46
CA SER A 212 9.19 15.12 -9.69
C SER A 212 9.04 14.77 -8.19
N PRO A 213 10.14 14.87 -7.38
CA PRO A 213 10.04 14.71 -5.91
C PRO A 213 9.05 15.67 -5.27
N GLN A 214 8.94 16.90 -5.79
CA GLN A 214 8.00 17.91 -5.32
C GLN A 214 6.55 17.53 -5.63
N ASP A 215 6.27 17.03 -6.84
CA ASP A 215 4.93 16.56 -7.22
C ASP A 215 4.53 15.34 -6.37
N TYR A 216 5.48 14.45 -6.10
CA TYR A 216 5.27 13.30 -5.22
C TYR A 216 4.89 13.76 -3.79
N LEU A 217 5.63 14.71 -3.20
CA LEU A 217 5.29 15.32 -1.91
C LEU A 217 3.89 15.95 -1.93
N HIS A 218 3.56 16.73 -2.97
CA HIS A 218 2.23 17.33 -3.09
C HIS A 218 1.13 16.28 -3.13
N ARG A 219 1.34 15.17 -3.84
CA ARG A 219 0.35 14.09 -3.89
C ARG A 219 0.14 13.42 -2.54
N LEU A 220 1.19 13.14 -1.77
CA LEU A 220 1.07 12.63 -0.40
C LEU A 220 0.21 13.55 0.46
N ARG A 221 0.53 14.85 0.46
CA ARG A 221 -0.21 15.87 1.23
C ARG A 221 -1.67 15.99 0.82
N ILE A 222 -1.95 16.03 -0.49
CA ILE A 222 -3.32 16.14 -1.01
C ILE A 222 -4.14 14.93 -0.61
N HIS A 223 -3.53 13.75 -0.67
CA HIS A 223 -4.22 12.53 -0.29
C HIS A 223 -4.54 12.48 1.21
N ASP A 224 -3.57 12.81 2.08
CA ASP A 224 -3.80 12.90 3.53
C ASP A 224 -4.92 13.90 3.84
N ALA A 225 -4.91 15.07 3.21
CA ALA A 225 -5.98 16.06 3.37
C ALA A 225 -7.33 15.52 2.91
N ALA A 226 -7.41 14.79 1.81
CA ALA A 226 -8.63 14.19 1.31
C ALA A 226 -9.19 13.16 2.31
N MET A 227 -8.33 12.30 2.88
CA MET A 227 -8.74 11.35 3.91
C MET A 227 -9.28 12.04 5.16
N ARG A 228 -8.63 13.12 5.62
CA ARG A 228 -9.12 13.93 6.75
C ARG A 228 -10.48 14.55 6.48
N LEU A 229 -10.69 15.08 5.27
CA LEU A 229 -11.97 15.66 4.84
C LEU A 229 -13.11 14.63 4.82
N MET A 230 -12.80 13.35 4.58
CA MET A 230 -13.79 12.27 4.63
C MET A 230 -14.03 11.75 6.04
N ALA A 231 -12.97 11.55 6.83
CA ALA A 231 -13.05 10.91 8.16
C ALA A 231 -13.53 11.85 9.26
N SER A 232 -13.38 13.17 9.11
CA SER A 232 -13.65 14.14 10.15
C SER A 232 -14.55 15.29 9.68
N SER A 233 -15.01 16.10 10.65
CA SER A 233 -15.73 17.36 10.39
C SER A 233 -14.78 18.55 10.23
N CYS A 234 -13.48 18.33 10.07
CA CYS A 234 -12.50 19.40 9.93
C CYS A 234 -12.81 20.31 8.73
N SER A 235 -12.44 21.58 8.84
CA SER A 235 -12.51 22.52 7.73
C SER A 235 -11.49 22.20 6.64
N VAL A 236 -11.72 22.71 5.44
CA VAL A 236 -10.76 22.58 4.33
C VAL A 236 -9.41 23.20 4.69
N SER A 237 -9.42 24.28 5.46
CA SER A 237 -8.21 24.96 5.93
C SER A 237 -7.43 24.11 6.92
N GLU A 238 -8.10 23.51 7.91
CA GLU A 238 -7.46 22.60 8.88
C GLU A 238 -6.84 21.41 8.18
N ALA A 239 -7.59 20.73 7.29
CA ALA A 239 -7.05 19.60 6.52
C ALA A 239 -5.81 19.99 5.69
N ALA A 240 -5.81 21.18 5.09
CA ALA A 240 -4.66 21.67 4.33
C ALA A 240 -3.42 21.91 5.20
N TYR A 241 -3.57 22.59 6.34
CA TYR A 241 -2.47 22.90 7.25
C TYR A 241 -1.91 21.64 7.92
N GLU A 242 -2.77 20.74 8.38
CA GLU A 242 -2.36 19.47 8.99
C GLU A 242 -1.65 18.54 7.98
N ALA A 243 -1.99 18.64 6.68
CA ALA A 243 -1.29 17.94 5.60
C ALA A 243 0.03 18.61 5.19
N GLY A 244 0.46 19.69 5.87
CA GLY A 244 1.75 20.35 5.66
C GLY A 244 1.76 21.45 4.59
N TYR A 245 0.59 21.99 4.21
CA TYR A 245 0.54 23.19 3.35
C TYR A 245 0.64 24.47 4.16
N ASN A 246 1.48 25.38 3.73
CA ASN A 246 1.63 26.71 4.35
C ASN A 246 0.58 27.71 3.85
N THR A 247 -0.08 27.45 2.73
CA THR A 247 -1.10 28.34 2.16
C THR A 247 -2.24 27.54 1.54
N LEU A 248 -3.47 28.01 1.82
CA LEU A 248 -4.69 27.42 1.25
C LEU A 248 -4.75 27.54 -0.28
N SER A 249 -4.16 28.60 -0.84
CA SER A 249 -4.12 28.80 -2.29
C SER A 249 -3.28 27.74 -3.00
N CYS A 250 -2.12 27.40 -2.46
CA CYS A 250 -1.27 26.33 -2.99
C CYS A 250 -2.00 24.97 -2.87
N PHE A 251 -2.57 24.68 -1.72
CA PHE A 251 -3.37 23.48 -1.49
C PHE A 251 -4.50 23.33 -2.51
N SER A 252 -5.37 24.34 -2.62
CA SER A 252 -6.55 24.31 -3.49
C SER A 252 -6.18 24.11 -4.96
N ARG A 253 -5.08 24.74 -5.40
CA ARG A 253 -4.56 24.57 -6.77
C ARG A 253 -4.09 23.13 -6.99
N GLN A 254 -3.29 22.58 -6.09
CA GLN A 254 -2.77 21.20 -6.19
C GLN A 254 -3.90 20.16 -6.08
N PHE A 255 -4.85 20.41 -5.19
CA PHE A 255 -6.02 19.55 -5.02
C PHE A 255 -6.85 19.47 -6.31
N ARG A 256 -7.14 20.65 -6.93
CA ARG A 256 -7.86 20.70 -8.20
C ARG A 256 -7.08 20.05 -9.34
N GLN A 257 -5.77 20.19 -9.36
CA GLN A 257 -4.92 19.54 -10.36
C GLN A 257 -5.00 18.01 -10.25
N LEU A 258 -5.12 17.46 -9.04
CA LEU A 258 -5.15 16.02 -8.80
C LEU A 258 -6.56 15.42 -8.96
N TYR A 259 -7.58 16.06 -8.36
CA TYR A 259 -8.95 15.52 -8.31
C TYR A 259 -9.93 16.18 -9.31
N GLY A 260 -9.48 17.14 -10.10
CA GLY A 260 -10.32 17.83 -11.11
C GLY A 260 -11.29 18.86 -10.54
N THR A 261 -11.51 18.85 -9.21
CA THR A 261 -12.50 19.70 -8.54
C THR A 261 -11.94 20.36 -7.28
N SER A 262 -12.68 21.31 -6.69
CA SER A 262 -12.24 21.95 -5.43
C SER A 262 -12.38 21.00 -4.23
N PRO A 263 -11.59 21.19 -3.14
CA PRO A 263 -11.70 20.36 -1.94
C PRO A 263 -13.10 20.32 -1.34
N THR A 264 -13.82 21.44 -1.39
CA THR A 264 -15.19 21.56 -0.87
C THR A 264 -16.17 20.72 -1.67
N VAL A 265 -16.18 20.90 -3.00
CA VAL A 265 -17.06 20.15 -3.91
C VAL A 265 -16.74 18.66 -3.84
N TRP A 266 -15.45 18.30 -3.88
CA TRP A 266 -15.01 16.92 -3.76
C TRP A 266 -15.53 16.26 -2.47
N ARG A 267 -15.47 16.96 -1.33
CA ARG A 267 -15.98 16.45 -0.05
C ARG A 267 -17.48 16.21 -0.08
N GLU A 268 -18.25 17.14 -0.66
CA GLU A 268 -19.71 17.04 -0.77
C GLU A 268 -20.10 15.82 -1.61
N GLU A 269 -19.53 15.67 -2.81
CA GLU A 269 -19.78 14.56 -3.72
C GLU A 269 -19.46 13.18 -3.08
N ASN A 270 -18.34 13.07 -2.37
CA ASN A 270 -17.93 11.79 -1.78
C ASN A 270 -18.71 11.46 -0.49
N ARG A 271 -19.18 12.45 0.28
CA ARG A 271 -20.08 12.22 1.43
C ARG A 271 -21.48 11.76 0.99
N GLU A 272 -22.00 12.31 -0.07
CA GLU A 272 -23.28 11.88 -0.64
C GLU A 272 -23.20 10.44 -1.17
N ALA A 273 -22.12 10.07 -1.82
CA ALA A 273 -21.88 8.71 -2.28
C ALA A 273 -21.79 7.71 -1.12
N ALA A 274 -21.12 8.07 -0.02
CA ALA A 274 -20.99 7.24 1.18
C ALA A 274 -22.35 7.02 1.89
N THR A 275 -23.21 8.06 1.97
CA THR A 275 -24.54 7.98 2.56
C THR A 275 -25.54 7.20 1.68
N SER A 276 -25.43 7.29 0.37
CA SER A 276 -26.26 6.52 -0.58
C SER A 276 -25.99 5.02 -0.52
N ASN A 277 -24.73 4.61 -0.31
CA ASN A 277 -24.35 3.20 -0.15
C ASN A 277 -24.79 2.62 1.22
N ALA A 278 -24.90 3.45 2.25
CA ALA A 278 -25.38 3.02 3.56
C ALA A 278 -26.92 2.84 3.60
N GLY A 279 -27.65 3.55 2.73
CA GLY A 279 -29.12 3.49 2.64
C GLY A 279 -29.67 2.33 1.79
N GLY A 280 -28.84 1.60 1.09
CA GLY A 280 -29.22 0.52 0.17
C GLY A 280 -29.35 -0.88 0.77
N LYS A 281 -29.20 -1.03 2.10
CA LYS A 281 -29.38 -2.32 2.80
C LYS A 281 -30.59 -2.30 3.73
N THR A 282 -31.77 -2.05 3.16
CA THR A 282 -33.02 -2.46 3.81
C THR A 282 -34.00 -2.88 2.72
N LEU A 283 -33.99 -4.15 2.40
CA LEU A 283 -35.14 -4.96 1.96
C LEU A 283 -34.72 -6.43 1.96
#